data_1a20063b04c66d95cc0af5a6c56738b3
#
_entry.id   1a20063b04c66d95cc0af5a6c56738b3
#
_cell.length_a   1.000
_cell.length_b   1.000
_cell.length_c   1.000
_cell.angle_alpha   90.00
_cell.angle_beta   90.00
_cell.angle_gamma   90.00
#
_symmetry.space_group_name_H-M   'P 1'
#
loop_
_entity.id
_entity.type
_entity.pdbx_description
1 polymer ?
#
loop_
_entity_poly.entity_id
_entity_poly.type
_entity_poly.pdbx_seq_one_letter_code
_entity_poly.pdbx_strand_id
1 'polypeptide(L)'
;MKVADCDTGHKGLYVKTNQKQEEMNMAKETENKVNGINALGAAAAYNLANVTKTKPQFGALTPKWLTKFLEFKGLESGIFRVNKVVEGDTPLDVLCSQTKKSDIIPDGYVEYETQPREYRLNSISTIININTAIEDVYSAPYDQVQEQLGLAIESLRERQESQLINNDDYGLLKNIADTQRIQTRNGAPTPDDLDELISKVWKEPSFFLAHPKAIAAFERECTKRGVPPVTKEIAGGTFLTWRGIPIIPTDKLLVDGLKKPVSQSGKTNILLIRTGEAKRGVIGLFQAGLKNEHSRGLSVHFRGIDDKGVASYLLSLYCSAAILADDAIAVLEDVEVGEYYDYD
;
A
#
# COMPACT_ATOMS: atom_id res chain seq x y z
N MET A 1 -63.24 -10.82 -55.12
CA MET A 1 -63.37 -9.66 -54.28
C MET A 1 -62.11 -9.56 -53.46
N LYS A 2 -61.16 -8.72 -53.93
CA LYS A 2 -59.79 -8.57 -53.35
C LYS A 2 -59.86 -7.49 -52.28
N VAL A 3 -59.46 -7.82 -51.06
CA VAL A 3 -59.14 -6.81 -50.04
C VAL A 3 -57.62 -6.67 -50.01
N ALA A 4 -57.16 -5.43 -50.20
CA ALA A 4 -55.77 -5.06 -50.30
C ALA A 4 -55.19 -4.85 -48.87
N ASP A 5 -54.07 -5.49 -48.61
CA ASP A 5 -53.20 -5.22 -47.47
C ASP A 5 -52.47 -3.89 -47.66
N CYS A 6 -52.66 -3.02 -46.72
CA CYS A 6 -51.93 -1.74 -46.63
C CYS A 6 -51.46 -1.53 -45.18
N ASP A 7 -50.33 -2.21 -44.82
CA ASP A 7 -49.67 -1.86 -43.58
C ASP A 7 -48.22 -2.42 -43.50
N THR A 8 -47.29 -1.87 -44.24
CA THR A 8 -45.85 -2.19 -44.09
C THR A 8 -44.91 -0.97 -44.18
N GLY A 9 -45.46 0.25 -44.26
CA GLY A 9 -44.62 1.45 -44.44
C GLY A 9 -44.08 2.12 -43.17
N HIS A 10 -44.75 1.96 -42.04
CA HIS A 10 -44.41 2.78 -40.85
C HIS A 10 -43.42 2.12 -39.86
N LYS A 11 -43.27 0.81 -39.83
CA LYS A 11 -42.30 0.16 -38.95
C LYS A 11 -40.87 0.29 -39.43
N GLY A 12 -40.63 0.40 -40.70
CA GLY A 12 -39.26 0.56 -41.27
C GLY A 12 -38.60 1.92 -41.03
N LEU A 13 -39.42 2.96 -40.87
CA LEU A 13 -38.90 4.33 -40.64
C LEU A 13 -38.51 4.53 -39.18
N TYR A 14 -39.25 3.99 -38.23
CA TYR A 14 -38.93 4.09 -36.78
C TYR A 14 -37.68 3.31 -36.39
N VAL A 15 -37.44 2.15 -36.98
CA VAL A 15 -36.23 1.33 -36.71
C VAL A 15 -34.98 2.00 -37.29
N LYS A 16 -35.09 2.62 -38.50
CA LYS A 16 -33.94 3.32 -39.09
C LYS A 16 -33.58 4.62 -38.36
N THR A 17 -34.56 5.31 -37.74
CA THR A 17 -34.30 6.54 -36.95
C THR A 17 -33.63 6.18 -35.61
N ASN A 18 -34.03 5.11 -34.95
CA ASN A 18 -33.38 4.66 -33.69
C ASN A 18 -31.97 4.15 -33.94
N GLN A 19 -31.72 3.36 -34.98
CA GLN A 19 -30.35 2.94 -35.34
C GLN A 19 -29.44 4.11 -35.67
N LYS A 20 -29.91 5.11 -36.40
CA LYS A 20 -29.13 6.32 -36.71
C LYS A 20 -28.84 7.16 -35.46
N GLN A 21 -29.78 7.15 -34.51
CA GLN A 21 -29.60 7.84 -33.21
C GLN A 21 -28.58 7.12 -32.32
N GLU A 22 -28.62 5.79 -32.31
CA GLU A 22 -27.64 4.94 -31.59
C GLU A 22 -26.25 5.02 -32.22
N GLU A 23 -26.16 4.99 -33.56
CA GLU A 23 -24.87 5.18 -34.26
C GLU A 23 -24.30 6.58 -34.03
N MET A 24 -25.15 7.63 -33.98
CA MET A 24 -24.73 9.01 -33.71
C MET A 24 -24.30 9.18 -32.23
N ASN A 25 -24.93 8.49 -31.31
CA ASN A 25 -24.53 8.47 -29.90
C ASN A 25 -23.23 7.69 -29.69
N MET A 26 -23.08 6.53 -30.33
CA MET A 26 -21.81 5.78 -30.32
C MET A 26 -20.67 6.53 -31.01
N ALA A 27 -20.93 7.25 -32.11
CA ALA A 27 -19.94 8.09 -32.74
C ALA A 27 -19.50 9.26 -31.86
N LYS A 28 -20.40 9.86 -31.08
CA LYS A 28 -20.08 10.90 -30.08
C LYS A 28 -19.33 10.35 -28.90
N GLU A 29 -19.64 9.14 -28.45
CA GLU A 29 -18.86 8.45 -27.38
C GLU A 29 -17.46 8.03 -27.84
N THR A 30 -17.31 7.62 -29.12
CA THR A 30 -16.00 7.31 -29.69
C THR A 30 -15.20 8.56 -30.02
N GLU A 31 -15.81 9.67 -30.47
CA GLU A 31 -15.13 10.96 -30.63
C GLU A 31 -14.59 11.48 -29.27
N ASN A 32 -15.36 11.38 -28.21
CA ASN A 32 -14.89 11.71 -26.85
C ASN A 32 -13.75 10.82 -26.36
N LYS A 33 -13.67 9.55 -26.81
CA LYS A 33 -12.55 8.63 -26.47
C LYS A 33 -11.30 8.89 -27.31
N VAL A 34 -11.46 9.34 -28.56
CA VAL A 34 -10.34 9.52 -29.50
C VAL A 34 -9.61 10.86 -29.29
N ASN A 35 -10.27 11.86 -28.76
CA ASN A 35 -9.66 13.20 -28.63
C ASN A 35 -8.79 13.42 -27.40
N GLY A 36 -8.63 12.42 -26.51
CA GLY A 36 -7.74 12.53 -25.34
C GLY A 36 -8.02 13.74 -24.44
N ILE A 37 -9.21 14.33 -24.59
CA ILE A 37 -9.66 15.47 -23.77
C ILE A 37 -10.14 14.89 -22.46
N ASN A 38 -9.25 14.93 -21.48
CA ASN A 38 -9.59 14.58 -20.08
C ASN A 38 -10.28 15.76 -19.35
N ALA A 39 -10.66 16.79 -20.08
CA ALA A 39 -11.42 17.90 -19.54
C ALA A 39 -12.92 17.56 -19.48
N LEU A 40 -13.56 17.92 -18.39
CA LEU A 40 -15.01 17.81 -18.27
C LEU A 40 -15.66 18.77 -19.29
N GLY A 41 -16.58 18.27 -20.11
CA GLY A 41 -17.40 19.13 -20.95
C GLY A 41 -18.16 20.17 -20.11
N ALA A 42 -18.47 21.35 -20.66
CA ALA A 42 -19.11 22.47 -19.94
C ALA A 42 -20.37 22.07 -19.15
N ALA A 43 -21.18 21.16 -19.68
CA ALA A 43 -22.39 20.65 -19.00
C ALA A 43 -22.03 19.79 -17.76
N ALA A 44 -20.98 18.98 -17.86
CA ALA A 44 -20.52 18.15 -16.75
C ALA A 44 -19.83 19.01 -15.66
N ALA A 45 -19.05 20.01 -16.06
CA ALA A 45 -18.45 20.98 -15.15
C ALA A 45 -19.51 21.79 -14.40
N TYR A 46 -20.54 22.27 -15.10
CA TYR A 46 -21.69 22.99 -14.52
C TYR A 46 -22.44 22.10 -13.51
N ASN A 47 -22.70 20.86 -13.86
CA ASN A 47 -23.37 19.90 -12.96
C ASN A 47 -22.53 19.58 -11.72
N LEU A 48 -21.20 19.49 -11.85
CA LEU A 48 -20.30 19.34 -10.72
C LEU A 48 -20.24 20.56 -9.82
N ALA A 49 -20.30 21.75 -10.39
CA ALA A 49 -20.28 23.00 -9.65
C ALA A 49 -21.55 23.22 -8.80
N ASN A 50 -22.70 22.79 -9.29
CA ASN A 50 -24.01 23.09 -8.67
C ASN A 50 -24.56 21.98 -7.79
N VAL A 51 -23.91 20.83 -7.71
CA VAL A 51 -24.37 19.67 -6.90
C VAL A 51 -23.26 19.24 -5.95
N THR A 52 -23.59 19.09 -4.67
CA THR A 52 -22.67 18.48 -3.70
C THR A 52 -22.38 17.05 -4.13
N LYS A 53 -21.13 16.78 -4.54
CA LYS A 53 -20.68 15.47 -5.00
C LYS A 53 -19.45 15.03 -4.20
N THR A 54 -19.34 13.73 -4.06
CA THR A 54 -18.09 13.13 -3.57
C THR A 54 -16.99 13.33 -4.61
N LYS A 55 -15.79 13.65 -4.15
CA LYS A 55 -14.63 13.77 -5.04
C LYS A 55 -14.41 12.46 -5.81
N PRO A 56 -14.03 12.53 -7.10
CA PRO A 56 -13.72 11.33 -7.86
C PRO A 56 -12.56 10.58 -7.21
N GLN A 57 -12.68 9.26 -7.16
CA GLN A 57 -11.66 8.37 -6.59
C GLN A 57 -11.44 7.19 -7.55
N PHE A 58 -10.21 6.66 -7.57
CA PHE A 58 -9.98 5.40 -8.26
C PHE A 58 -10.65 4.25 -7.51
N GLY A 59 -11.35 3.37 -8.22
CA GLY A 59 -11.99 2.20 -7.61
C GLY A 59 -11.01 1.21 -6.97
N ALA A 60 -9.74 1.28 -7.34
CA ALA A 60 -8.65 0.45 -6.79
C ALA A 60 -7.95 1.08 -5.57
N LEU A 61 -8.46 2.19 -5.03
CA LEU A 61 -7.89 2.82 -3.84
C LEU A 61 -8.15 1.97 -2.62
N THR A 62 -7.06 1.63 -1.93
CA THR A 62 -7.09 0.85 -0.69
C THR A 62 -6.66 1.69 0.51
N PRO A 63 -7.07 1.33 1.73
CA PRO A 63 -6.56 1.96 2.93
C PRO A 63 -5.04 1.72 3.04
N LYS A 64 -4.27 2.80 3.15
CA LYS A 64 -2.80 2.77 3.24
C LYS A 64 -2.40 2.61 4.71
N TRP A 65 -2.66 1.45 5.27
CA TRP A 65 -2.46 1.20 6.68
C TRP A 65 -0.97 1.10 7.06
N LEU A 66 -0.14 0.46 6.24
CA LEU A 66 1.29 0.36 6.51
C LEU A 66 1.91 1.75 6.66
N THR A 67 1.64 2.67 5.73
CA THR A 67 2.17 4.03 5.77
C THR A 67 1.63 4.88 6.93
N LYS A 68 0.49 4.49 7.53
CA LYS A 68 -0.07 5.14 8.71
C LYS A 68 0.56 4.65 10.02
N PHE A 69 0.87 3.36 10.10
CA PHE A 69 1.42 2.73 11.31
C PHE A 69 2.95 2.74 11.35
N LEU A 70 3.60 2.87 10.20
CA LEU A 70 5.05 2.96 10.11
C LEU A 70 5.52 4.37 10.50
N GLU A 71 6.52 4.42 11.39
CA GLU A 71 7.20 5.68 11.72
C GLU A 71 8.11 6.08 10.56
N PHE A 72 8.01 7.34 10.12
CA PHE A 72 8.81 7.86 9.01
C PHE A 72 9.86 8.86 9.48
N LYS A 73 11.10 8.67 9.02
CA LYS A 73 12.25 9.56 9.27
C LYS A 73 12.63 10.31 8.00
N GLY A 74 12.74 11.63 8.09
CA GLY A 74 13.22 12.48 7.00
C GLY A 74 14.74 12.47 6.90
N LEU A 75 15.25 12.36 5.66
CA LEU A 75 16.66 12.37 5.33
C LEU A 75 16.98 13.58 4.46
N GLU A 76 18.07 14.26 4.75
CA GLU A 76 18.56 15.36 3.92
C GLU A 76 19.55 14.88 2.85
N SER A 77 20.29 13.80 3.15
CA SER A 77 21.37 13.28 2.29
C SER A 77 20.97 12.15 1.35
N GLY A 78 19.72 11.66 1.40
CA GLY A 78 19.23 10.54 0.57
C GLY A 78 19.77 9.16 0.96
N ILE A 79 20.63 9.06 1.97
CA ILE A 79 21.23 7.82 2.49
C ILE A 79 21.07 7.77 4.00
N PHE A 80 20.60 6.65 4.51
CA PHE A 80 20.53 6.35 5.94
C PHE A 80 21.49 5.21 6.27
N ARG A 81 22.33 5.40 7.28
CA ARG A 81 23.29 4.39 7.73
C ARG A 81 22.94 3.90 9.10
N VAL A 82 23.00 2.60 9.28
CA VAL A 82 22.79 1.92 10.56
C VAL A 82 24.08 1.23 10.97
N ASN A 83 24.66 1.68 12.07
CA ASN A 83 25.80 0.99 12.68
C ASN A 83 25.27 -0.11 13.59
N LYS A 84 25.80 -1.31 13.45
CA LYS A 84 25.58 -2.42 14.37
C LYS A 84 26.77 -2.60 15.27
N VAL A 85 26.51 -3.03 16.48
CA VAL A 85 27.53 -3.56 17.39
C VAL A 85 27.81 -4.99 16.97
N VAL A 86 29.06 -5.40 16.94
CA VAL A 86 29.43 -6.78 16.71
C VAL A 86 28.91 -7.60 17.87
N GLU A 87 27.97 -8.52 17.57
CA GLU A 87 27.41 -9.44 18.58
C GLU A 87 28.42 -10.55 18.82
N GLY A 88 29.12 -10.47 19.97
CA GLY A 88 29.93 -11.56 20.49
C GLY A 88 29.21 -12.32 21.58
N ASP A 89 29.67 -13.52 21.93
CA ASP A 89 29.08 -14.38 22.98
C ASP A 89 29.06 -13.68 24.35
N THR A 90 29.95 -12.71 24.56
CA THR A 90 30.02 -11.88 25.77
C THR A 90 30.33 -10.44 25.37
N PRO A 91 29.28 -9.59 25.17
CA PRO A 91 29.49 -8.21 24.71
C PRO A 91 30.32 -7.36 25.70
N LEU A 92 30.14 -7.57 26.96
CA LEU A 92 30.94 -6.98 28.06
C LEU A 92 30.76 -7.83 29.31
N ASP A 93 31.87 -8.16 29.97
CA ASP A 93 31.81 -8.75 31.30
C ASP A 93 31.35 -7.70 32.30
N VAL A 94 30.33 -8.03 33.08
CA VAL A 94 29.78 -7.13 34.09
C VAL A 94 29.96 -7.78 35.48
N LEU A 95 30.62 -7.06 36.39
CA LEU A 95 30.70 -7.49 37.77
C LEU A 95 29.33 -7.34 38.44
N CYS A 96 28.70 -8.46 38.81
CA CYS A 96 27.36 -8.47 39.40
C CYS A 96 27.29 -7.82 40.79
N SER A 97 28.34 -8.00 41.62
CA SER A 97 28.46 -7.29 42.90
C SER A 97 29.91 -7.33 43.36
N GLN A 98 30.40 -6.24 43.87
CA GLN A 98 31.72 -6.18 44.48
C GLN A 98 31.63 -6.69 45.92
N THR A 99 32.05 -7.93 46.14
CA THR A 99 32.00 -8.57 47.45
C THR A 99 33.27 -8.30 48.27
N LYS A 100 34.39 -8.03 47.61
CA LYS A 100 35.69 -7.68 48.20
C LYS A 100 36.29 -6.47 47.54
N LYS A 101 37.02 -5.63 48.28
CA LYS A 101 37.76 -4.48 47.73
C LYS A 101 38.84 -4.86 46.70
N SER A 102 39.18 -6.17 46.60
CA SER A 102 40.15 -6.70 45.65
C SER A 102 39.54 -7.20 44.37
N ASP A 103 38.22 -7.14 44.20
CA ASP A 103 37.57 -7.60 42.97
C ASP A 103 37.93 -6.66 41.84
N ILE A 104 38.52 -7.21 40.79
CA ILE A 104 38.92 -6.46 39.61
C ILE A 104 37.64 -6.17 38.77
N ILE A 105 37.40 -4.91 38.53
CA ILE A 105 36.32 -4.50 37.63
C ILE A 105 36.72 -4.89 36.21
N PRO A 106 35.92 -5.69 35.49
CA PRO A 106 36.24 -6.01 34.10
C PRO A 106 36.20 -4.76 33.22
N ASP A 107 37.12 -4.65 32.29
CA ASP A 107 37.16 -3.64 31.26
C ASP A 107 36.99 -4.30 29.89
N GLY A 108 36.37 -3.58 28.96
CA GLY A 108 36.14 -4.09 27.61
C GLY A 108 35.77 -2.93 26.66
N TYR A 109 35.78 -3.26 25.38
CA TYR A 109 35.41 -2.34 24.31
C TYR A 109 34.17 -2.89 23.58
N VAL A 110 33.26 -1.98 23.23
CA VAL A 110 32.16 -2.30 22.34
C VAL A 110 32.64 -2.11 20.91
N GLU A 111 32.74 -3.18 20.16
CA GLU A 111 33.15 -3.15 18.77
C GLU A 111 31.94 -2.89 17.86
N TYR A 112 32.14 -2.00 16.87
CA TYR A 112 31.15 -1.75 15.84
C TYR A 112 31.54 -2.48 14.55
N GLU A 113 30.53 -2.91 13.78
CA GLU A 113 30.75 -3.45 12.45
C GLU A 113 31.49 -2.42 11.58
N THR A 114 32.48 -2.88 10.83
CA THR A 114 33.30 -2.00 9.94
C THR A 114 32.52 -1.54 8.71
N GLN A 115 31.44 -2.24 8.36
CA GLN A 115 30.59 -1.92 7.21
C GLN A 115 29.16 -1.70 7.68
N PRO A 116 28.75 -0.42 7.92
CA PRO A 116 27.37 -0.12 8.29
C PRO A 116 26.41 -0.46 7.14
N ARG A 117 25.21 -0.90 7.49
CA ARG A 117 24.15 -1.09 6.50
C ARG A 117 23.70 0.27 5.96
N GLU A 118 23.66 0.39 4.64
CA GLU A 118 23.22 1.60 3.96
C GLU A 118 21.84 1.37 3.31
N TYR A 119 20.90 2.25 3.62
CA TYR A 119 19.59 2.33 2.99
C TYR A 119 19.51 3.59 2.14
N ARG A 120 19.30 3.41 0.84
CA ARG A 120 19.17 4.50 -0.12
C ARG A 120 17.70 4.81 -0.38
N LEU A 121 17.40 6.09 -0.58
CA LEU A 121 16.08 6.50 -1.05
C LEU A 121 15.94 6.18 -2.54
N ASN A 122 14.80 5.59 -2.87
CA ASN A 122 14.39 5.36 -4.25
C ASN A 122 13.29 6.31 -4.65
N SER A 123 13.20 6.64 -5.94
CA SER A 123 12.18 7.54 -6.46
C SER A 123 11.09 6.76 -7.20
N ILE A 124 9.85 7.10 -6.89
CA ILE A 124 8.66 6.68 -7.64
C ILE A 124 8.16 7.93 -8.34
N SER A 125 8.24 7.99 -9.66
CA SER A 125 7.89 9.20 -10.41
C SER A 125 6.88 8.90 -11.49
N THR A 126 6.00 9.88 -11.75
CA THR A 126 5.05 9.86 -12.84
C THR A 126 4.90 11.25 -13.43
N ILE A 127 4.50 11.29 -14.71
CA ILE A 127 4.14 12.53 -15.38
C ILE A 127 2.63 12.50 -15.64
N ILE A 128 1.94 13.52 -15.17
CA ILE A 128 0.54 13.73 -15.50
C ILE A 128 0.42 14.89 -16.50
N ASN A 129 -0.35 14.66 -17.54
CA ASN A 129 -0.68 15.67 -18.54
C ASN A 129 -2.14 16.06 -18.35
N ILE A 130 -2.38 17.35 -18.12
CA ILE A 130 -3.70 17.91 -17.88
C ILE A 130 -4.02 18.85 -19.02
N ASN A 131 -5.13 18.56 -19.72
CA ASN A 131 -5.60 19.46 -20.75
C ASN A 131 -6.33 20.64 -20.08
N THR A 132 -5.81 21.84 -20.28
CA THR A 132 -6.35 23.08 -19.72
C THR A 132 -7.04 23.87 -20.84
N ALA A 133 -8.31 23.56 -21.10
CA ALA A 133 -9.11 24.46 -21.91
C ALA A 133 -9.33 25.77 -21.15
N ILE A 134 -9.25 26.92 -21.86
CA ILE A 134 -9.42 28.25 -21.24
C ILE A 134 -10.75 28.33 -20.48
N GLU A 135 -11.80 27.74 -21.04
CA GLU A 135 -13.12 27.65 -20.42
C GLU A 135 -13.11 26.93 -19.07
N ASP A 136 -12.29 25.90 -18.93
CA ASP A 136 -12.19 25.09 -17.69
C ASP A 136 -11.35 25.78 -16.61
N VAL A 137 -10.36 26.58 -17.00
CA VAL A 137 -9.51 27.36 -16.08
C VAL A 137 -10.31 28.48 -15.42
N TYR A 138 -11.25 29.09 -16.18
CA TYR A 138 -12.05 30.23 -15.70
C TYR A 138 -13.45 29.85 -15.21
N SER A 139 -13.89 28.61 -15.38
CA SER A 139 -15.17 28.09 -14.86
C SER A 139 -15.08 27.71 -13.38
N ALA A 140 -14.55 28.61 -12.55
CA ALA A 140 -14.65 28.43 -11.10
C ALA A 140 -16.12 28.19 -10.70
N PRO A 141 -16.39 27.16 -9.81
CA PRO A 141 -15.65 26.87 -8.60
C PRO A 141 -14.91 25.51 -8.58
N TYR A 142 -14.71 24.83 -9.70
CA TYR A 142 -14.12 23.50 -9.76
C TYR A 142 -12.74 23.51 -10.40
N ASP A 143 -11.68 23.35 -9.59
CA ASP A 143 -10.30 23.28 -10.07
C ASP A 143 -9.94 21.85 -10.52
N GLN A 144 -10.07 21.60 -11.83
CA GLN A 144 -9.71 20.31 -12.43
C GLN A 144 -8.24 19.93 -12.24
N VAL A 145 -7.33 20.93 -12.23
CA VAL A 145 -5.90 20.68 -12.06
C VAL A 145 -5.63 20.09 -10.69
N GLN A 146 -6.21 20.67 -9.64
CA GLN A 146 -6.08 20.16 -8.28
C GLN A 146 -6.67 18.75 -8.13
N GLU A 147 -7.85 18.49 -8.72
CA GLU A 147 -8.48 17.17 -8.62
C GLU A 147 -7.66 16.08 -9.33
N GLN A 148 -7.18 16.35 -10.55
CA GLN A 148 -6.35 15.40 -11.28
C GLN A 148 -4.98 15.18 -10.62
N LEU A 149 -4.36 16.23 -10.09
CA LEU A 149 -3.14 16.11 -9.29
C LEU A 149 -3.40 15.29 -8.01
N GLY A 150 -4.53 15.52 -7.34
CA GLY A 150 -4.95 14.75 -6.17
C GLY A 150 -5.04 13.25 -6.48
N LEU A 151 -5.71 12.87 -7.58
CA LEU A 151 -5.81 11.49 -8.04
C LEU A 151 -4.43 10.88 -8.35
N ALA A 152 -3.55 11.64 -9.04
CA ALA A 152 -2.20 11.18 -9.33
C ALA A 152 -1.37 10.96 -8.05
N ILE A 153 -1.51 11.84 -7.06
CA ILE A 153 -0.85 11.71 -5.75
C ILE A 153 -1.36 10.46 -5.02
N GLU A 154 -2.66 10.20 -5.05
CA GLU A 154 -3.24 9.00 -4.45
C GLU A 154 -2.72 7.73 -5.10
N SER A 155 -2.61 7.69 -6.42
CA SER A 155 -2.01 6.59 -7.17
C SER A 155 -0.53 6.37 -6.81
N LEU A 156 0.25 7.45 -6.65
CA LEU A 156 1.64 7.36 -6.20
C LEU A 156 1.75 6.81 -4.76
N ARG A 157 0.87 7.23 -3.86
CA ARG A 157 0.83 6.72 -2.49
C ARG A 157 0.45 5.25 -2.43
N GLU A 158 -0.46 4.82 -3.30
CA GLU A 158 -0.81 3.41 -3.47
C GLU A 158 0.41 2.60 -3.93
N ARG A 159 1.13 3.11 -4.92
CA ARG A 159 2.37 2.48 -5.39
C ARG A 159 3.47 2.48 -4.33
N GLN A 160 3.55 3.53 -3.52
CA GLN A 160 4.50 3.60 -2.39
C GLN A 160 4.32 2.43 -1.44
N GLU A 161 3.10 2.17 -0.98
CA GLU A 161 2.83 1.06 -0.06
C GLU A 161 3.20 -0.29 -0.67
N SER A 162 2.84 -0.50 -1.94
CA SER A 162 3.23 -1.70 -2.67
C SER A 162 4.75 -1.87 -2.76
N GLN A 163 5.49 -0.79 -3.03
CA GLN A 163 6.95 -0.83 -3.14
C GLN A 163 7.63 -1.04 -1.79
N LEU A 164 7.12 -0.45 -0.72
CA LEU A 164 7.65 -0.68 0.63
C LEU A 164 7.59 -2.15 1.04
N ILE A 165 6.59 -2.90 0.55
CA ILE A 165 6.43 -4.33 0.85
C ILE A 165 7.22 -5.19 -0.12
N ASN A 166 7.07 -4.98 -1.43
CA ASN A 166 7.43 -5.95 -2.47
C ASN A 166 8.65 -5.55 -3.33
N ASN A 167 9.29 -4.41 -3.10
CA ASN A 167 10.43 -4.00 -3.92
C ASN A 167 11.60 -4.97 -3.76
N ASP A 168 12.32 -5.26 -4.87
CA ASP A 168 13.44 -6.19 -4.87
C ASP A 168 14.68 -5.66 -4.14
N ASP A 169 14.84 -4.33 -4.04
CA ASP A 169 16.00 -3.71 -3.42
C ASP A 169 15.76 -3.38 -1.94
N TYR A 170 14.65 -2.69 -1.64
CA TYR A 170 14.38 -2.16 -0.29
C TYR A 170 13.05 -2.65 0.31
N GLY A 171 12.32 -3.52 -0.38
CA GLY A 171 11.05 -4.08 0.09
C GLY A 171 11.22 -4.90 1.37
N LEU A 172 10.26 -4.79 2.27
CA LEU A 172 10.30 -5.47 3.56
C LEU A 172 10.41 -6.98 3.40
N LEU A 173 9.61 -7.59 2.49
CA LEU A 173 9.63 -9.04 2.27
C LEU A 173 10.99 -9.57 1.83
N LYS A 174 11.72 -8.81 1.01
CA LYS A 174 13.01 -9.22 0.47
C LYS A 174 14.12 -9.14 1.49
N ASN A 175 14.08 -8.14 2.37
CA ASN A 175 15.16 -7.81 3.29
C ASN A 175 14.99 -8.42 4.69
N ILE A 176 14.02 -9.33 4.88
CA ILE A 176 13.89 -10.08 6.12
C ILE A 176 15.03 -11.10 6.21
N ALA A 177 15.70 -11.16 7.35
CA ALA A 177 16.75 -12.15 7.62
C ALA A 177 16.19 -13.58 7.56
N ASP A 178 16.99 -14.53 7.07
CA ASP A 178 16.56 -15.93 6.92
C ASP A 178 16.16 -16.56 8.26
N THR A 179 16.78 -16.13 9.36
CA THR A 179 16.44 -16.56 10.71
C THR A 179 15.06 -16.13 11.19
N GLN A 180 14.47 -15.14 10.53
CA GLN A 180 13.16 -14.54 10.83
C GLN A 180 12.05 -15.04 9.89
N ARG A 181 12.35 -16.02 9.04
CA ARG A 181 11.40 -16.66 8.13
C ARG A 181 10.88 -17.95 8.74
N ILE A 182 9.58 -18.12 8.77
CA ILE A 182 8.88 -19.28 9.31
C ILE A 182 7.93 -19.80 8.24
N GLN A 183 7.82 -21.10 8.10
CA GLN A 183 6.85 -21.77 7.24
C GLN A 183 5.61 -22.16 8.04
N THR A 184 4.44 -22.17 7.42
CA THR A 184 3.22 -22.67 8.03
C THR A 184 3.33 -24.16 8.34
N ARG A 185 2.80 -24.61 9.49
CA ARG A 185 2.79 -26.02 9.87
C ARG A 185 1.84 -26.87 9.06
N ASN A 186 0.66 -26.33 8.73
CA ASN A 186 -0.44 -27.07 8.09
C ASN A 186 -1.01 -26.36 6.86
N GLY A 187 -0.28 -25.43 6.24
CA GLY A 187 -0.76 -24.62 5.13
C GLY A 187 -1.61 -23.42 5.58
N ALA A 188 -2.76 -23.65 6.24
CA ALA A 188 -3.55 -22.55 6.81
C ALA A 188 -2.85 -21.90 8.03
N PRO A 189 -3.00 -20.58 8.25
CA PRO A 189 -2.33 -19.89 9.35
C PRO A 189 -2.97 -20.28 10.69
N THR A 190 -2.21 -20.88 11.57
CA THR A 190 -2.68 -21.35 12.88
C THR A 190 -2.35 -20.34 14.00
N PRO A 191 -3.07 -20.39 15.14
CA PRO A 191 -2.69 -19.66 16.34
C PRO A 191 -1.23 -19.89 16.79
N ASP A 192 -0.74 -21.14 16.67
CA ASP A 192 0.62 -21.51 17.03
C ASP A 192 1.66 -20.87 16.10
N ASP A 193 1.34 -20.71 14.80
CA ASP A 193 2.22 -20.04 13.84
C ASP A 193 2.35 -18.54 14.18
N LEU A 194 1.25 -17.89 14.58
CA LEU A 194 1.29 -16.50 15.01
C LEU A 194 2.00 -16.33 16.36
N ASP A 195 1.84 -17.27 17.28
CA ASP A 195 2.56 -17.25 18.55
C ASP A 195 4.07 -17.45 18.32
N GLU A 196 4.48 -18.26 17.33
CA GLU A 196 5.89 -18.40 16.95
C GLU A 196 6.43 -17.09 16.31
N LEU A 197 5.67 -16.40 15.45
CA LEU A 197 6.05 -15.07 14.97
C LEU A 197 6.27 -14.10 16.13
N ILE A 198 5.39 -14.11 17.14
CA ILE A 198 5.55 -13.26 18.34
C ILE A 198 6.85 -13.60 19.06
N SER A 199 7.22 -14.88 19.16
CA SER A 199 8.47 -15.29 19.79
C SER A 199 9.71 -14.79 19.06
N LYS A 200 9.64 -14.64 17.73
CA LYS A 200 10.72 -14.08 16.90
C LYS A 200 10.88 -12.57 17.08
N VAL A 201 9.76 -11.84 17.20
CA VAL A 201 9.73 -10.37 17.35
C VAL A 201 9.29 -10.00 18.78
N TRP A 202 9.80 -10.70 19.80
CA TRP A 202 9.32 -10.59 21.18
C TRP A 202 9.52 -9.22 21.85
N LYS A 203 10.47 -8.41 21.36
CA LYS A 203 10.77 -7.08 21.90
C LYS A 203 9.74 -6.06 21.42
N GLU A 204 8.53 -6.04 21.98
CA GLU A 204 7.44 -5.07 21.68
C GLU A 204 6.97 -5.05 20.21
N PRO A 205 6.43 -6.17 19.68
CA PRO A 205 5.83 -6.18 18.35
C PRO A 205 4.68 -5.17 18.26
N SER A 206 4.58 -4.46 17.13
CA SER A 206 3.62 -3.38 16.96
C SER A 206 2.33 -3.83 16.28
N PHE A 207 2.43 -4.57 15.17
CA PHE A 207 1.28 -5.08 14.43
C PHE A 207 1.65 -6.21 13.47
N PHE A 208 0.67 -7.05 13.17
CA PHE A 208 0.71 -7.98 12.05
C PHE A 208 0.21 -7.27 10.79
N LEU A 209 0.80 -7.60 9.65
CA LEU A 209 0.34 -7.18 8.34
C LEU A 209 0.00 -8.43 7.52
N ALA A 210 -1.25 -8.53 7.06
CA ALA A 210 -1.73 -9.71 6.38
C ALA A 210 -2.73 -9.36 5.26
N HIS A 211 -2.81 -10.22 4.24
CA HIS A 211 -3.86 -10.10 3.23
C HIS A 211 -5.24 -10.43 3.83
N PRO A 212 -6.34 -9.73 3.46
CA PRO A 212 -7.67 -9.99 4.01
C PRO A 212 -8.11 -11.45 3.95
N LYS A 213 -7.73 -12.19 2.90
CA LYS A 213 -8.00 -13.63 2.79
C LYS A 213 -7.23 -14.46 3.81
N ALA A 214 -6.00 -14.07 4.16
CA ALA A 214 -5.23 -14.73 5.20
C ALA A 214 -5.83 -14.48 6.60
N ILE A 215 -6.33 -13.27 6.83
CA ILE A 215 -7.05 -12.93 8.07
C ILE A 215 -8.29 -13.83 8.21
N ALA A 216 -9.10 -13.95 7.16
CA ALA A 216 -10.27 -14.82 7.16
C ALA A 216 -9.90 -16.31 7.34
N ALA A 217 -8.77 -16.78 6.76
CA ALA A 217 -8.27 -18.13 6.97
C ALA A 217 -7.86 -18.35 8.44
N PHE A 218 -7.19 -17.38 9.04
CA PHE A 218 -6.84 -17.41 10.45
C PHE A 218 -8.07 -17.45 11.37
N GLU A 219 -9.09 -16.65 11.09
CA GLU A 219 -10.36 -16.67 11.84
C GLU A 219 -11.04 -18.02 11.77
N ARG A 220 -11.04 -18.69 10.62
CA ARG A 220 -11.58 -20.04 10.46
C ARG A 220 -10.83 -21.05 11.33
N GLU A 221 -9.49 -21.01 11.32
CA GLU A 221 -8.67 -21.87 12.15
C GLU A 221 -8.87 -21.62 13.66
N CYS A 222 -9.02 -20.36 14.06
CA CYS A 222 -9.38 -19.99 15.43
C CYS A 222 -10.74 -20.53 15.83
N THR A 223 -11.74 -20.40 14.97
CA THR A 223 -13.10 -20.91 15.20
C THR A 223 -13.10 -22.43 15.34
N LYS A 224 -12.37 -23.15 14.47
CA LYS A 224 -12.20 -24.61 14.52
C LYS A 224 -11.64 -25.08 15.86
N ARG A 225 -10.74 -24.29 16.44
CA ARG A 225 -10.09 -24.60 17.74
C ARG A 225 -10.85 -24.05 18.95
N GLY A 226 -11.95 -23.32 18.74
CA GLY A 226 -12.73 -22.70 19.83
C GLY A 226 -12.03 -21.54 20.53
N VAL A 227 -11.09 -20.87 19.85
CA VAL A 227 -10.34 -19.72 20.38
C VAL A 227 -10.63 -18.49 19.51
N PRO A 228 -11.78 -17.82 19.70
CA PRO A 228 -12.12 -16.67 18.88
C PRO A 228 -11.16 -15.50 19.17
N PRO A 229 -10.59 -14.85 18.14
CA PRO A 229 -9.77 -13.67 18.33
C PRO A 229 -10.63 -12.47 18.73
N VAL A 230 -10.01 -11.50 19.40
CA VAL A 230 -10.68 -10.29 19.90
C VAL A 230 -10.50 -9.16 18.89
N THR A 231 -11.53 -8.36 18.69
CA THR A 231 -11.45 -7.14 17.87
C THR A 231 -11.17 -5.92 18.75
N LYS A 232 -10.40 -4.98 18.23
CA LYS A 232 -10.08 -3.71 18.89
C LYS A 232 -10.17 -2.56 17.90
N GLU A 233 -10.67 -1.43 18.36
CA GLU A 233 -10.67 -0.19 17.59
C GLU A 233 -9.34 0.53 17.76
N ILE A 234 -8.65 0.80 16.65
CA ILE A 234 -7.34 1.46 16.62
C ILE A 234 -7.32 2.42 15.42
N ALA A 235 -6.92 3.67 15.63
CA ALA A 235 -6.77 4.69 14.60
C ALA A 235 -8.01 4.88 13.70
N GLY A 236 -9.22 4.70 14.25
CA GLY A 236 -10.49 4.84 13.53
C GLY A 236 -10.87 3.64 12.67
N GLY A 237 -10.21 2.50 12.83
CA GLY A 237 -10.56 1.22 12.20
C GLY A 237 -10.72 0.11 13.23
N THR A 238 -11.61 -0.83 12.98
CA THR A 238 -11.78 -2.03 13.81
C THR A 238 -10.90 -3.14 13.24
N PHE A 239 -9.93 -3.59 14.04
CA PHE A 239 -8.99 -4.63 13.66
C PHE A 239 -9.13 -5.86 14.54
N LEU A 240 -8.91 -7.01 13.93
CA LEU A 240 -8.68 -8.23 14.66
C LEU A 240 -7.38 -8.13 15.45
N THR A 241 -7.33 -8.68 16.66
CA THR A 241 -6.11 -8.71 17.46
C THR A 241 -5.79 -10.14 17.88
N TRP A 242 -4.49 -10.49 17.83
CA TRP A 242 -3.99 -11.72 18.39
C TRP A 242 -3.00 -11.39 19.51
N ARG A 243 -3.23 -11.95 20.71
CA ARG A 243 -2.46 -11.63 21.93
C ARG A 243 -2.32 -10.11 22.20
N GLY A 244 -3.35 -9.31 21.81
CA GLY A 244 -3.34 -7.86 21.97
C GLY A 244 -2.66 -7.08 20.86
N ILE A 245 -2.01 -7.76 19.89
CA ILE A 245 -1.35 -7.17 18.72
C ILE A 245 -2.36 -7.12 17.58
N PRO A 246 -2.59 -5.94 16.95
CA PRO A 246 -3.55 -5.80 15.86
C PRO A 246 -3.06 -6.48 14.58
N ILE A 247 -4.00 -7.07 13.83
CA ILE A 247 -3.76 -7.63 12.50
C ILE A 247 -4.31 -6.65 11.47
N ILE A 248 -3.42 -6.02 10.74
CA ILE A 248 -3.71 -4.94 9.79
C ILE A 248 -3.91 -5.54 8.40
N PRO A 249 -5.05 -5.29 7.74
CA PRO A 249 -5.28 -5.78 6.38
C PRO A 249 -4.51 -4.96 5.35
N THR A 250 -3.86 -5.63 4.41
CA THR A 250 -3.29 -5.04 3.20
C THR A 250 -3.51 -5.94 2.00
N ASP A 251 -3.85 -5.35 0.85
CA ASP A 251 -3.96 -6.06 -0.42
C ASP A 251 -2.61 -6.18 -1.16
N LYS A 252 -1.55 -5.54 -0.63
CA LYS A 252 -0.22 -5.51 -1.24
C LYS A 252 0.59 -6.78 -0.98
N LEU A 253 0.20 -7.58 0.00
CA LEU A 253 0.71 -8.94 0.16
C LEU A 253 0.02 -9.82 -0.88
N LEU A 254 0.71 -10.07 -1.99
CA LEU A 254 0.17 -10.77 -3.15
C LEU A 254 -0.25 -12.20 -2.76
N VAL A 255 -1.44 -12.59 -3.20
CA VAL A 255 -1.92 -13.96 -3.09
C VAL A 255 -1.73 -14.64 -4.45
N ASP A 256 -0.89 -15.64 -4.51
CA ASP A 256 -0.72 -16.44 -5.71
C ASP A 256 -2.05 -17.10 -6.09
N GLY A 257 -2.42 -17.03 -7.36
CA GLY A 257 -3.63 -17.67 -7.86
C GLY A 257 -4.91 -16.83 -7.82
N LEU A 258 -4.85 -15.53 -7.51
CA LEU A 258 -6.02 -14.61 -7.55
C LEU A 258 -6.79 -14.59 -8.88
N LYS A 259 -6.16 -15.02 -9.98
CA LYS A 259 -6.79 -15.12 -11.31
C LYS A 259 -7.56 -16.43 -11.53
N LYS A 260 -7.56 -17.35 -10.56
CA LYS A 260 -8.21 -18.66 -10.63
C LYS A 260 -9.52 -18.65 -9.85
N PRO A 261 -10.49 -19.52 -10.19
CA PRO A 261 -11.75 -19.60 -9.44
C PRO A 261 -11.51 -19.90 -7.96
N VAL A 262 -12.45 -19.50 -7.11
CA VAL A 262 -12.40 -19.49 -5.63
C VAL A 262 -11.98 -20.83 -4.99
N SER A 263 -12.10 -21.92 -5.73
CA SER A 263 -11.75 -23.29 -5.30
C SER A 263 -10.26 -23.64 -5.36
N GLN A 264 -9.38 -22.73 -5.78
CA GLN A 264 -7.93 -23.00 -5.83
C GLN A 264 -7.20 -22.21 -4.76
N SER A 265 -6.46 -22.92 -3.92
CA SER A 265 -5.62 -22.37 -2.86
C SER A 265 -4.65 -21.32 -3.39
N GLY A 266 -4.81 -20.07 -2.94
CA GLY A 266 -3.80 -19.05 -3.10
C GLY A 266 -2.85 -19.08 -1.89
N LYS A 267 -1.59 -18.72 -2.10
CA LYS A 267 -0.58 -18.58 -1.04
C LYS A 267 -0.22 -17.10 -0.85
N THR A 268 0.00 -16.71 0.39
CA THR A 268 0.41 -15.36 0.76
C THR A 268 1.35 -15.42 1.96
N ASN A 269 1.79 -14.26 2.44
CA ASN A 269 2.65 -14.14 3.60
C ASN A 269 1.96 -13.30 4.69
N ILE A 270 2.30 -13.55 5.95
CA ILE A 270 1.92 -12.72 7.09
C ILE A 270 3.19 -12.15 7.71
N LEU A 271 3.25 -10.84 7.88
CA LEU A 271 4.38 -10.15 8.51
C LEU A 271 4.03 -9.77 9.94
N LEU A 272 4.98 -9.89 10.85
CA LEU A 272 4.93 -9.25 12.17
C LEU A 272 6.02 -8.20 12.24
N ILE A 273 5.65 -6.97 12.59
CA ILE A 273 6.53 -5.81 12.51
C ILE A 273 6.59 -5.10 13.86
N ARG A 274 7.81 -4.78 14.29
CA ARG A 274 8.09 -3.81 15.34
C ARG A 274 8.47 -2.50 14.67
N THR A 275 7.81 -1.39 14.99
CA THR A 275 8.08 -0.08 14.41
C THR A 275 8.75 0.86 15.39
N GLY A 276 9.43 1.86 14.85
CA GLY A 276 10.03 2.95 15.60
C GLY A 276 11.54 2.86 15.74
N GLU A 277 12.21 4.03 15.61
CA GLU A 277 13.66 4.12 15.72
C GLU A 277 14.13 3.79 17.14
N ALA A 278 13.45 4.31 18.16
CA ALA A 278 13.79 4.08 19.56
C ALA A 278 13.76 2.59 19.96
N LYS A 279 12.90 1.82 19.31
CA LYS A 279 12.75 0.37 19.51
C LYS A 279 13.64 -0.47 18.60
N ARG A 280 14.51 0.16 17.81
CA ARG A 280 15.28 -0.47 16.73
C ARG A 280 14.39 -1.30 15.79
N GLY A 281 13.20 -0.78 15.51
CA GLY A 281 12.19 -1.41 14.67
C GLY A 281 12.40 -1.14 13.19
N VAL A 282 11.35 -1.37 12.42
CA VAL A 282 11.26 -0.96 11.02
C VAL A 282 10.84 0.51 10.98
N ILE A 283 11.48 1.29 10.13
CA ILE A 283 11.15 2.69 9.87
C ILE A 283 10.99 2.93 8.37
N GLY A 284 10.09 3.85 8.03
CA GLY A 284 10.02 4.41 6.70
C GLY A 284 11.00 5.56 6.54
N LEU A 285 11.56 5.72 5.36
CA LEU A 285 12.47 6.81 5.04
C LEU A 285 11.86 7.68 3.94
N PHE A 286 12.05 8.98 4.02
CA PHE A 286 11.66 9.92 2.97
C PHE A 286 12.69 11.05 2.82
N GLN A 287 12.74 11.67 1.65
CA GLN A 287 13.59 12.85 1.43
C GLN A 287 12.92 14.08 2.05
N ALA A 288 13.60 14.74 2.96
CA ALA A 288 13.19 16.02 3.53
C ALA A 288 13.79 17.19 2.74
N GLY A 289 13.14 18.35 2.81
CA GLY A 289 13.64 19.59 2.20
C GLY A 289 13.60 19.60 0.68
N LEU A 290 12.65 18.89 0.08
CA LEU A 290 12.45 18.90 -1.37
C LEU A 290 11.95 20.27 -1.85
N LYS A 291 12.45 20.71 -2.98
CA LYS A 291 11.93 21.88 -3.67
C LYS A 291 10.51 21.55 -4.20
N ASN A 292 9.56 22.44 -3.96
CA ASN A 292 8.13 22.23 -4.27
C ASN A 292 7.54 20.98 -3.60
N GLU A 293 7.89 20.76 -2.34
CA GLU A 293 7.33 19.68 -1.54
C GLU A 293 5.83 19.94 -1.28
N HIS A 294 5.00 19.02 -1.75
CA HIS A 294 3.55 19.05 -1.54
C HIS A 294 3.18 18.33 -0.23
N SER A 295 3.82 17.22 0.01
CA SER A 295 3.65 16.42 1.23
C SER A 295 4.89 15.59 1.47
N ARG A 296 5.01 14.97 2.64
CA ARG A 296 6.16 14.18 3.09
C ARG A 296 6.82 13.37 1.97
N GLY A 297 8.02 13.79 1.52
CA GLY A 297 8.82 13.16 0.49
C GLY A 297 8.25 13.23 -0.94
N LEU A 298 7.19 14.00 -1.17
CA LEU A 298 6.54 14.16 -2.49
C LEU A 298 6.77 15.58 -3.02
N SER A 299 7.38 15.68 -4.18
CA SER A 299 7.52 16.93 -4.93
C SER A 299 6.64 16.94 -6.17
N VAL A 300 6.08 18.10 -6.49
CA VAL A 300 5.27 18.35 -7.69
C VAL A 300 5.92 19.47 -8.48
N HIS A 301 6.45 19.14 -9.66
CA HIS A 301 7.11 20.11 -10.53
C HIS A 301 6.29 20.35 -11.79
N PHE A 302 5.91 21.59 -12.00
CA PHE A 302 5.36 22.03 -13.29
C PHE A 302 6.46 22.01 -14.34
N ARG A 303 6.24 21.31 -15.45
CA ARG A 303 7.22 21.15 -16.54
C ARG A 303 7.02 22.16 -17.68
N GLY A 304 5.81 22.63 -17.86
CA GLY A 304 5.45 23.55 -18.94
C GLY A 304 4.09 23.21 -19.56
N ILE A 305 3.71 24.03 -20.53
CA ILE A 305 2.51 23.85 -21.33
C ILE A 305 2.97 23.57 -22.76
N ASP A 306 2.42 22.56 -23.38
CA ASP A 306 2.66 22.18 -24.78
C ASP A 306 1.93 23.14 -25.74
N ASP A 307 2.33 23.12 -26.99
CA ASP A 307 1.71 23.88 -28.10
C ASP A 307 0.20 23.59 -28.26
N LYS A 308 -0.29 22.52 -27.70
CA LYS A 308 -1.70 22.10 -27.65
C LYS A 308 -2.45 22.57 -26.41
N GLY A 309 -1.83 23.39 -25.56
CA GLY A 309 -2.44 23.82 -24.29
C GLY A 309 -2.45 22.75 -23.18
N VAL A 310 -1.63 21.70 -23.30
CA VAL A 310 -1.55 20.64 -22.30
C VAL A 310 -0.49 20.99 -21.25
N ALA A 311 -0.91 21.13 -20.01
CA ALA A 311 -0.02 21.34 -18.87
C ALA A 311 0.56 20.01 -18.37
N SER A 312 1.87 19.91 -18.27
CA SER A 312 2.59 18.73 -17.78
C SER A 312 3.17 18.96 -16.38
N TYR A 313 2.90 18.00 -15.48
CA TYR A 313 3.42 18.00 -14.12
C TYR A 313 4.21 16.72 -13.87
N LEU A 314 5.43 16.85 -13.31
CA LEU A 314 6.23 15.74 -12.82
C LEU A 314 6.00 15.59 -11.32
N LEU A 315 5.48 14.45 -10.93
CA LEU A 315 5.32 14.06 -9.54
C LEU A 315 6.45 13.07 -9.20
N SER A 316 7.19 13.34 -8.14
CA SER A 316 8.26 12.45 -7.67
C SER A 316 8.14 12.23 -6.17
N LEU A 317 8.06 10.96 -5.77
CA LEU A 317 7.99 10.52 -4.39
C LEU A 317 9.27 9.76 -4.05
N TYR A 318 9.99 10.22 -3.04
CA TYR A 318 11.23 9.60 -2.57
C TYR A 318 10.97 8.85 -1.27
N CYS A 319 11.12 7.54 -1.30
CA CYS A 319 10.88 6.69 -0.15
C CYS A 319 11.78 5.46 -0.13
N SER A 320 11.92 4.88 1.05
CA SER A 320 12.55 3.58 1.30
C SER A 320 12.05 3.02 2.62
N ALA A 321 12.43 1.79 2.94
CA ALA A 321 12.23 1.20 4.27
C ALA A 321 13.59 0.76 4.83
N ALA A 322 13.77 0.89 6.14
CA ALA A 322 14.95 0.42 6.83
C ALA A 322 14.58 -0.51 7.99
N ILE A 323 15.24 -1.65 8.06
CA ILE A 323 15.15 -2.63 9.14
C ILE A 323 16.35 -2.41 10.05
N LEU A 324 16.13 -1.81 11.25
CA LEU A 324 17.21 -1.42 12.13
C LEU A 324 17.83 -2.59 12.89
N ALA A 325 17.05 -3.63 13.15
CA ALA A 325 17.53 -4.88 13.76
C ALA A 325 16.88 -6.07 13.06
N ASP A 326 17.58 -7.19 12.98
CA ASP A 326 17.08 -8.37 12.27
C ASP A 326 15.82 -8.94 12.92
N ASP A 327 15.71 -8.86 14.26
CA ASP A 327 14.55 -9.25 15.04
C ASP A 327 13.38 -8.25 15.03
N ALA A 328 13.46 -7.19 14.21
CA ALA A 328 12.40 -6.18 14.11
C ALA A 328 11.23 -6.61 13.25
N ILE A 329 11.42 -7.61 12.41
CA ILE A 329 10.42 -8.11 11.48
C ILE A 329 10.58 -9.61 11.31
N ALA A 330 9.45 -10.32 11.25
CA ALA A 330 9.41 -11.74 10.90
C ALA A 330 8.29 -12.01 9.92
N VAL A 331 8.41 -13.07 9.15
CA VAL A 331 7.45 -13.48 8.14
C VAL A 331 7.05 -14.94 8.31
N LEU A 332 5.74 -15.18 8.21
CA LEU A 332 5.16 -16.49 8.00
C LEU A 332 4.91 -16.65 6.50
N GLU A 333 5.62 -17.57 5.88
CA GLU A 333 5.57 -17.83 4.45
C GLU A 333 4.60 -18.96 4.10
N ASP A 334 4.22 -19.03 2.83
CA ASP A 334 3.37 -20.09 2.26
C ASP A 334 2.00 -20.26 2.93
N VAL A 335 1.43 -19.17 3.44
CA VAL A 335 0.11 -19.17 4.08
C VAL A 335 -0.98 -19.47 3.06
N GLU A 336 -1.64 -20.62 3.18
CA GLU A 336 -2.77 -21.03 2.34
C GLU A 336 -4.07 -20.37 2.78
N VAL A 337 -4.80 -19.79 1.82
CA VAL A 337 -6.02 -19.02 2.09
C VAL A 337 -7.29 -19.65 1.55
N GLY A 338 -7.18 -20.76 0.83
CA GLY A 338 -8.26 -21.38 0.06
C GLY A 338 -9.02 -22.50 0.76
N GLU A 339 -8.66 -22.86 1.99
CA GLU A 339 -9.37 -23.89 2.73
C GLU A 339 -10.66 -23.34 3.35
N TYR A 340 -11.79 -23.80 2.85
CA TYR A 340 -13.13 -23.52 3.38
C TYR A 340 -13.69 -24.78 4.05
N TYR A 341 -14.59 -24.58 5.02
CA TYR A 341 -15.33 -25.71 5.59
C TYR A 341 -16.31 -26.28 4.54
N ASP A 342 -16.38 -27.60 4.48
CA ASP A 342 -17.52 -28.29 3.92
C ASP A 342 -18.64 -28.25 4.97
N TYR A 343 -19.74 -27.58 4.63
CA TYR A 343 -20.94 -27.46 5.46
C TYR A 343 -22.02 -28.44 5.03
N ASP A 344 -21.65 -29.66 4.63
CA ASP A 344 -22.62 -30.74 4.29
C ASP A 344 -23.28 -31.36 5.53
#